data_7971e00d303e6266949b98792c2b6fa7
#
_entry.id   7971e00d303e6266949b98792c2b6fa7
#
_cell.length_a   1.000
_cell.length_b   1.000
_cell.length_c   1.000
_cell.angle_alpha   90.00
_cell.angle_beta   90.00
_cell.angle_gamma   90.00
#
_symmetry.space_group_name_H-M   'P 1'
#
loop_
_entity.id
_entity.type
_entity.pdbx_description
1 polymer ?
#
loop_
_entity_poly.entity_id
_entity_poly.type
_entity_poly.pdbx_seq_one_letter_code
_entity_poly.pdbx_strand_id
1 'polypeptide(L)'
;NHTNRVWKKYTGSIAATVSTIINEKIEGEIKSERLDLTSNELEFYGNYRRPFKVISDLCRKAIPSTSGSSKIGNEGTAGYLFYETKDGYNFRSIDKIFKDDEVVETYDMTPFKEGLDVSNNFKLASSPSMKESHDIIKKLRSGAFSSSNWYYDVLTRKVIFNNFKFNKNIELANDEEVVPTDYKEPYSRIILSTLDQGTTVKDADGVDTNTPQRQAEFQAQASARYSAMYSQILDITVPMNLSLRAGHVIDVKFPDLNTGKPEDKNSPESGKYMIAKLSHEFGNPKGDFTGLSLVRDSFTINE
;
A
#
# COMPACT_ATOMS: atom_id res chain seq x y z
N ASN A 1 14.93 -20.26 2.28
CA ASN A 1 14.43 -19.15 3.11
C ASN A 1 14.08 -19.50 4.55
N HIS A 2 13.66 -20.73 4.82
CA HIS A 2 13.39 -21.17 6.18
C HIS A 2 14.65 -21.35 7.04
N THR A 3 15.79 -21.57 6.43
CA THR A 3 17.10 -21.79 7.07
C THR A 3 17.91 -20.51 7.27
N ASN A 4 17.74 -19.53 6.39
CA ASN A 4 18.53 -18.30 6.44
C ASN A 4 18.06 -17.37 7.56
N ARG A 5 19.01 -16.73 8.22
CA ARG A 5 18.78 -15.82 9.35
C ARG A 5 19.55 -14.51 9.17
N VAL A 6 18.92 -13.45 9.63
CA VAL A 6 19.47 -12.10 9.70
C VAL A 6 20.00 -11.90 11.12
N TRP A 7 21.32 -11.76 11.29
CA TRP A 7 21.97 -11.76 12.61
C TRP A 7 22.93 -10.61 12.84
N LYS A 8 23.36 -9.89 11.78
CA LYS A 8 24.27 -8.76 11.90
C LYS A 8 23.53 -7.44 12.20
N LYS A 9 24.31 -6.41 12.49
CA LYS A 9 23.87 -5.03 12.55
C LYS A 9 23.69 -4.47 11.15
N TYR A 10 22.61 -3.75 10.94
CA TYR A 10 22.31 -3.01 9.72
C TYR A 10 22.17 -1.54 10.05
N THR A 11 22.71 -0.68 9.19
CA THR A 11 22.68 0.79 9.33
C THR A 11 22.43 1.42 7.97
N GLY A 12 21.77 2.58 7.94
CA GLY A 12 21.49 3.36 6.75
C GLY A 12 20.05 3.32 6.32
N SER A 13 19.78 3.73 5.08
CA SER A 13 18.41 3.81 4.57
C SER A 13 17.73 2.44 4.55
N ILE A 14 16.43 2.43 4.79
CA ILE A 14 15.66 1.18 4.81
C ILE A 14 15.72 0.48 3.44
N ALA A 15 15.63 1.24 2.34
CA ALA A 15 15.72 0.68 1.00
C ALA A 15 17.07 -0.04 0.75
N ALA A 16 18.19 0.58 1.12
CA ALA A 16 19.51 -0.04 1.01
C ALA A 16 19.63 -1.29 1.89
N THR A 17 19.09 -1.24 3.10
CA THR A 17 19.06 -2.39 4.01
C THR A 17 18.25 -3.56 3.44
N VAL A 18 17.08 -3.29 2.84
CA VAL A 18 16.26 -4.32 2.18
C VAL A 18 17.01 -4.96 1.03
N SER A 19 17.64 -4.16 0.15
CA SER A 19 18.49 -4.67 -0.94
C SER A 19 19.62 -5.54 -0.42
N THR A 20 20.30 -5.11 0.63
CA THR A 20 21.39 -5.89 1.26
C THR A 20 20.89 -7.23 1.80
N ILE A 21 19.74 -7.25 2.49
CA ILE A 21 19.17 -8.49 3.02
C ILE A 21 18.77 -9.46 1.90
N ILE A 22 18.22 -8.95 0.80
CA ILE A 22 17.84 -9.76 -0.35
C ILE A 22 19.08 -10.40 -0.97
N ASN A 23 20.09 -9.59 -1.27
CA ASN A 23 21.32 -10.07 -1.90
C ASN A 23 22.09 -11.09 -1.03
N GLU A 24 22.19 -10.84 0.29
CA GLU A 24 22.97 -11.70 1.18
C GLU A 24 22.26 -12.95 1.67
N LYS A 25 20.94 -12.92 1.79
CA LYS A 25 20.17 -13.96 2.49
C LYS A 25 19.17 -14.71 1.62
N ILE A 26 18.80 -14.13 0.48
CA ILE A 26 17.76 -14.69 -0.38
C ILE A 26 18.33 -15.14 -1.73
N GLU A 27 19.58 -14.78 -2.01
CA GLU A 27 20.27 -15.07 -3.29
C GLU A 27 19.47 -14.50 -4.49
N GLY A 28 18.88 -13.32 -4.29
CA GLY A 28 18.11 -12.59 -5.29
C GLY A 28 18.61 -11.17 -5.43
N GLU A 29 18.17 -10.51 -6.47
CA GLU A 29 18.46 -9.11 -6.73
C GLU A 29 17.14 -8.34 -6.82
N ILE A 30 17.12 -7.12 -6.28
CA ILE A 30 16.05 -6.17 -6.50
C ILE A 30 16.56 -5.08 -7.44
N LYS A 31 15.92 -4.94 -8.60
CA LYS A 31 16.28 -3.93 -9.57
C LYS A 31 15.94 -2.53 -9.05
N SER A 32 16.73 -1.54 -9.43
CA SER A 32 16.55 -0.14 -8.99
C SER A 32 15.18 0.44 -9.34
N GLU A 33 14.59 0.04 -10.44
CA GLU A 33 13.24 0.44 -10.88
C GLU A 33 12.10 -0.10 -10.00
N ARG A 34 12.40 -1.12 -9.17
CA ARG A 34 11.46 -1.80 -8.26
C ARG A 34 11.77 -1.57 -6.79
N LEU A 35 12.76 -0.73 -6.53
CA LEU A 35 13.21 -0.33 -5.20
C LEU A 35 12.91 1.15 -4.99
N ASP A 36 11.82 1.48 -4.35
CA ASP A 36 11.56 2.87 -4.00
C ASP A 36 12.45 3.31 -2.84
N LEU A 37 13.11 4.46 -3.02
CA LEU A 37 14.01 5.02 -2.03
C LEU A 37 13.25 5.49 -0.79
N THR A 38 13.89 5.36 0.36
CA THR A 38 13.34 5.81 1.66
C THR A 38 14.09 7.03 2.17
N SER A 39 13.35 7.94 2.81
CA SER A 39 13.91 9.15 3.41
C SER A 39 14.52 8.90 4.78
N ASN A 40 14.04 7.87 5.48
CA ASN A 40 14.47 7.55 6.81
C ASN A 40 15.52 6.46 6.86
N GLU A 41 16.41 6.60 7.85
CA GLU A 41 17.46 5.64 8.15
C GLU A 41 17.13 4.87 9.42
N LEU A 42 17.57 3.63 9.49
CA LEU A 42 17.43 2.78 10.66
C LEU A 42 18.74 2.09 11.00
N GLU A 43 18.96 1.96 12.30
CA GLU A 43 20.02 1.12 12.84
C GLU A 43 19.41 0.03 13.72
N PHE A 44 19.64 -1.24 13.38
CA PHE A 44 19.09 -2.35 14.16
C PHE A 44 19.93 -3.64 14.02
N TYR A 45 19.72 -4.54 14.96
CA TYR A 45 20.26 -5.90 14.88
C TYR A 45 19.20 -6.87 14.35
N GLY A 46 19.63 -7.79 13.50
CA GLY A 46 18.74 -8.78 12.89
C GLY A 46 18.11 -9.77 13.85
N ASN A 47 18.69 -9.96 15.04
CA ASN A 47 18.18 -10.82 16.12
C ASN A 47 17.80 -12.23 15.67
N TYR A 48 18.55 -12.80 14.75
CA TYR A 48 18.36 -14.16 14.22
C TYR A 48 16.96 -14.40 13.59
N ARG A 49 16.31 -13.32 13.13
CA ARG A 49 14.99 -13.37 12.48
C ARG A 49 15.10 -13.84 11.03
N ARG A 50 13.99 -14.31 10.48
CA ARG A 50 13.89 -14.68 9.05
C ARG A 50 13.94 -13.43 8.18
N PRO A 51 14.60 -13.48 6.98
CA PRO A 51 14.74 -12.31 6.11
C PRO A 51 13.42 -11.64 5.77
N PHE A 52 12.43 -12.38 5.30
CA PHE A 52 11.13 -11.80 4.93
C PHE A 52 10.38 -11.19 6.12
N LYS A 53 10.55 -11.74 7.33
CA LYS A 53 9.97 -11.14 8.53
C LYS A 53 10.61 -9.78 8.83
N VAL A 54 11.93 -9.68 8.69
CA VAL A 54 12.65 -8.41 8.87
C VAL A 54 12.21 -7.40 7.83
N ILE A 55 12.14 -7.78 6.55
CA ILE A 55 11.69 -6.91 5.47
C ILE A 55 10.24 -6.44 5.71
N SER A 56 9.33 -7.34 6.12
CA SER A 56 7.94 -6.97 6.43
C SER A 56 7.83 -5.99 7.60
N ASP A 57 8.69 -6.12 8.61
CA ASP A 57 8.74 -5.17 9.74
C ASP A 57 9.30 -3.82 9.28
N LEU A 58 10.27 -3.80 8.34
CA LEU A 58 10.82 -2.59 7.73
C LEU A 58 9.79 -1.87 6.84
N CYS A 59 8.94 -2.60 6.10
CA CYS A 59 7.88 -2.00 5.29
C CYS A 59 6.97 -1.04 6.08
N ARG A 60 6.70 -1.37 7.34
CA ARG A 60 5.85 -0.55 8.22
C ARG A 60 6.55 0.69 8.76
N LYS A 61 7.88 0.75 8.66
CA LYS A 61 8.72 1.84 9.17
C LYS A 61 9.25 2.74 8.04
N ALA A 62 9.16 2.28 6.80
CA ALA A 62 9.69 2.95 5.64
C ALA A 62 8.82 4.14 5.21
N ILE A 63 9.46 5.27 4.93
CA ILE A 63 8.85 6.51 4.45
C ILE A 63 9.44 6.80 3.09
N PRO A 64 8.61 7.09 2.07
CA PRO A 64 9.11 7.38 0.74
C PRO A 64 9.93 8.68 0.72
N SER A 65 11.04 8.64 -0.02
CA SER A 65 11.80 9.83 -0.36
C SER A 65 11.05 10.58 -1.46
N THR A 66 10.55 11.77 -1.16
CA THR A 66 10.01 12.68 -2.17
C THR A 66 11.16 13.43 -2.81
N SER A 67 11.36 13.22 -4.11
CA SER A 67 12.39 13.92 -4.88
C SER A 67 12.14 15.42 -4.81
N GLY A 68 13.00 16.19 -4.15
CA GLY A 68 13.11 17.63 -4.27
C GLY A 68 12.62 18.50 -3.12
N SER A 69 12.21 17.96 -1.98
CA SER A 69 11.82 18.81 -0.84
C SER A 69 12.34 18.27 0.48
N SER A 70 13.41 18.87 0.98
CA SER A 70 13.98 18.62 2.31
C SER A 70 13.24 19.38 3.44
N LYS A 71 11.95 19.63 3.29
CA LYS A 71 11.14 20.23 4.35
C LYS A 71 10.36 19.17 5.10
N ILE A 72 10.61 19.07 6.40
CA ILE A 72 9.76 18.38 7.38
C ILE A 72 8.30 18.84 7.12
N GLY A 73 7.46 17.93 6.62
CA GLY A 73 6.07 18.26 6.25
C GLY A 73 5.67 17.87 4.82
N ASN A 74 6.63 17.56 3.94
CA ASN A 74 6.39 17.07 2.58
C ASN A 74 6.92 15.62 2.38
N GLU A 75 7.14 14.89 3.45
CA GLU A 75 7.44 13.47 3.36
C GLU A 75 6.16 12.71 3.02
N GLY A 76 6.26 11.71 2.15
CA GLY A 76 5.13 10.84 1.84
C GLY A 76 4.70 10.02 3.06
N THR A 77 3.57 9.35 2.96
CA THR A 77 3.02 8.55 4.05
C THR A 77 3.82 7.27 4.25
N ALA A 78 4.11 6.92 5.50
CA ALA A 78 4.76 5.66 5.84
C ALA A 78 3.91 4.47 5.37
N GLY A 79 4.56 3.48 4.78
CA GLY A 79 3.96 2.22 4.33
C GLY A 79 4.49 1.78 2.98
N TYR A 80 5.10 0.60 2.99
CA TYR A 80 5.66 -0.05 1.80
C TYR A 80 5.08 -1.43 1.63
N LEU A 81 5.09 -1.92 0.40
CA LEU A 81 4.76 -3.28 0.04
C LEU A 81 6.04 -4.00 -0.39
N PHE A 82 6.20 -5.23 0.10
CA PHE A 82 7.23 -6.15 -0.36
C PHE A 82 6.57 -7.39 -0.94
N TYR A 83 6.82 -7.65 -2.21
CA TYR A 83 6.24 -8.78 -2.91
C TYR A 83 7.14 -9.24 -4.05
N GLU A 84 6.93 -10.46 -4.50
CA GLU A 84 7.64 -11.07 -5.63
C GLU A 84 6.69 -11.21 -6.81
N THR A 85 7.21 -10.92 -8.00
CA THR A 85 6.55 -11.20 -9.28
C THR A 85 7.48 -12.05 -10.13
N LYS A 86 7.03 -12.52 -11.31
CA LYS A 86 7.90 -13.25 -12.23
C LYS A 86 9.15 -12.45 -12.64
N ASP A 87 9.08 -11.14 -12.50
CA ASP A 87 10.15 -10.23 -12.90
C ASP A 87 11.12 -9.91 -11.75
N GLY A 88 10.89 -10.46 -10.54
CA GLY A 88 11.72 -10.34 -9.36
C GLY A 88 11.03 -9.67 -8.16
N TYR A 89 11.84 -9.31 -7.16
CA TYR A 89 11.37 -8.68 -5.93
C TYR A 89 11.04 -7.21 -6.13
N ASN A 90 10.04 -6.75 -5.40
CA ASN A 90 9.57 -5.38 -5.41
C ASN A 90 9.50 -4.85 -3.96
N PHE A 91 10.00 -3.64 -3.75
CA PHE A 91 9.87 -2.90 -2.49
C PHE A 91 9.39 -1.50 -2.84
N ARG A 92 8.07 -1.31 -2.79
CA ARG A 92 7.41 -0.14 -3.34
C ARG A 92 6.60 0.60 -2.28
N SER A 93 6.63 1.93 -2.33
CA SER A 93 5.75 2.78 -1.53
C SER A 93 4.31 2.66 -2.02
N ILE A 94 3.36 2.55 -1.09
CA ILE A 94 1.92 2.52 -1.42
C ILE A 94 1.51 3.83 -2.13
N ASP A 95 2.01 4.97 -1.66
CA ASP A 95 1.70 6.27 -2.26
C ASP A 95 2.17 6.34 -3.71
N LYS A 96 3.41 5.90 -3.99
CA LYS A 96 3.95 5.91 -5.35
C LYS A 96 3.19 4.96 -6.28
N ILE A 97 2.80 3.78 -5.81
CA ILE A 97 2.01 2.84 -6.62
C ILE A 97 0.71 3.49 -7.07
N PHE A 98 0.01 4.16 -6.17
CA PHE A 98 -1.30 4.73 -6.51
C PHE A 98 -1.21 6.06 -7.29
N LYS A 99 -0.17 6.85 -7.07
CA LYS A 99 -0.03 8.18 -7.69
C LYS A 99 0.79 8.18 -8.97
N ASP A 100 1.99 7.60 -8.88
CA ASP A 100 3.01 7.77 -9.92
C ASP A 100 3.00 6.64 -10.95
N ASP A 101 2.45 5.45 -10.61
CA ASP A 101 2.40 4.35 -11.55
C ASP A 101 1.34 4.61 -12.63
N GLU A 102 1.76 4.45 -13.87
CA GLU A 102 0.84 4.54 -15.01
C GLU A 102 -0.17 3.40 -14.98
N VAL A 103 -1.40 3.70 -15.43
CA VAL A 103 -2.44 2.69 -15.64
C VAL A 103 -1.99 1.75 -16.75
N VAL A 104 -1.75 0.49 -16.40
CA VAL A 104 -1.25 -0.51 -17.35
C VAL A 104 -2.32 -0.93 -18.35
N GLU A 105 -3.59 -1.01 -17.90
CA GLU A 105 -4.72 -1.42 -18.74
C GLU A 105 -6.02 -0.84 -18.18
N THR A 106 -6.99 -0.64 -19.07
CA THR A 106 -8.36 -0.23 -18.70
C THR A 106 -9.34 -1.33 -19.04
N TYR A 107 -10.16 -1.74 -18.08
CA TYR A 107 -11.19 -2.74 -18.25
C TYR A 107 -12.58 -2.15 -18.10
N ASP A 108 -13.49 -2.61 -18.96
CA ASP A 108 -14.86 -2.13 -19.05
C ASP A 108 -15.81 -3.22 -18.53
N MET A 109 -16.66 -2.86 -17.58
CA MET A 109 -17.66 -3.76 -16.97
C MET A 109 -19.02 -3.69 -17.67
N THR A 110 -19.11 -3.06 -18.85
CA THR A 110 -20.36 -3.05 -19.62
C THR A 110 -20.74 -4.44 -20.09
N PRO A 111 -22.05 -4.78 -20.11
CA PRO A 111 -22.50 -6.02 -20.69
C PRO A 111 -22.09 -6.13 -22.16
N PHE A 112 -21.77 -7.35 -22.58
CA PHE A 112 -21.41 -7.66 -23.95
C PHE A 112 -22.47 -7.09 -24.93
N LYS A 113 -22.03 -6.26 -25.88
CA LYS A 113 -22.86 -5.79 -26.98
C LYS A 113 -22.48 -6.59 -28.24
N GLU A 114 -23.44 -7.23 -28.90
CA GLU A 114 -23.27 -7.82 -30.24
C GLU A 114 -22.76 -6.75 -31.21
N GLY A 115 -21.68 -7.04 -31.95
CA GLY A 115 -21.14 -6.14 -32.97
C GLY A 115 -19.93 -5.28 -32.51
N LEU A 116 -19.43 -5.47 -31.31
CA LEU A 116 -18.16 -4.84 -30.90
C LEU A 116 -16.97 -5.50 -31.61
N ASP A 117 -16.02 -4.66 -32.04
CA ASP A 117 -14.76 -5.13 -32.61
C ASP A 117 -14.03 -6.07 -31.63
N VAL A 118 -13.37 -7.10 -32.19
CA VAL A 118 -12.63 -8.10 -31.43
C VAL A 118 -11.63 -7.43 -30.47
N SER A 119 -11.00 -6.30 -30.86
CA SER A 119 -10.09 -5.53 -30.03
C SER A 119 -10.73 -4.97 -28.76
N ASN A 120 -12.00 -4.62 -28.80
CA ASN A 120 -12.73 -4.11 -27.63
C ASN A 120 -13.20 -5.23 -26.69
N ASN A 121 -13.40 -6.45 -27.20
CA ASN A 121 -13.79 -7.60 -26.38
C ASN A 121 -12.69 -8.03 -25.41
N PHE A 122 -11.41 -7.78 -25.70
CA PHE A 122 -10.29 -8.06 -24.80
C PHE A 122 -10.23 -7.13 -23.56
N LYS A 123 -11.00 -6.05 -23.56
CA LYS A 123 -11.09 -5.10 -22.45
C LYS A 123 -12.34 -5.29 -21.59
N LEU A 124 -13.20 -6.24 -21.93
CA LEU A 124 -14.38 -6.53 -21.15
C LEU A 124 -14.03 -7.38 -19.94
N ALA A 125 -14.39 -6.89 -18.78
CA ALA A 125 -14.34 -7.66 -17.55
C ALA A 125 -15.69 -8.29 -17.27
N SER A 126 -15.68 -9.45 -16.64
CA SER A 126 -16.88 -10.20 -16.29
C SER A 126 -16.90 -10.60 -14.82
N SER A 127 -18.05 -11.03 -14.33
CA SER A 127 -18.24 -11.59 -13.00
C SER A 127 -17.71 -10.70 -11.86
N PRO A 128 -18.11 -9.40 -11.81
CA PRO A 128 -17.69 -8.55 -10.70
C PRO A 128 -18.26 -9.06 -9.39
N SER A 129 -17.40 -9.16 -8.38
CA SER A 129 -17.78 -9.51 -7.02
C SER A 129 -17.13 -8.55 -6.04
N MET A 130 -17.94 -7.66 -5.48
CA MET A 130 -17.51 -6.76 -4.44
C MET A 130 -17.45 -7.54 -3.11
N LYS A 131 -16.24 -7.83 -2.62
CA LYS A 131 -16.06 -8.60 -1.37
C LYS A 131 -16.09 -7.74 -0.14
N GLU A 132 -15.51 -6.57 -0.21
CA GLU A 132 -15.49 -5.62 0.90
C GLU A 132 -15.74 -4.23 0.32
N SER A 133 -16.76 -3.57 0.85
CA SER A 133 -17.08 -2.18 0.55
C SER A 133 -17.01 -1.42 1.84
N HIS A 134 -16.04 -0.55 1.95
CA HIS A 134 -15.83 0.51 2.92
C HIS A 134 -16.54 0.34 4.29
N ASP A 135 -16.12 -0.62 5.10
CA ASP A 135 -16.64 -0.82 6.46
C ASP A 135 -16.10 0.27 7.40
N ILE A 136 -16.82 1.39 7.48
CA ILE A 136 -16.48 2.55 8.32
C ILE A 136 -16.40 2.15 9.79
N ILE A 137 -17.31 1.29 10.26
CA ILE A 137 -17.38 0.90 11.68
C ILE A 137 -16.15 0.08 12.06
N LYS A 138 -15.75 -0.87 11.22
CA LYS A 138 -14.53 -1.67 11.43
C LYS A 138 -13.28 -0.77 11.45
N LYS A 139 -13.19 0.20 10.56
CA LYS A 139 -12.08 1.15 10.48
C LYS A 139 -12.04 2.11 11.67
N LEU A 140 -13.17 2.61 12.11
CA LEU A 140 -13.25 3.39 13.36
C LEU A 140 -12.76 2.56 14.55
N ARG A 141 -13.27 1.34 14.71
CA ARG A 141 -12.83 0.44 15.79
C ARG A 141 -11.35 0.08 15.74
N SER A 142 -10.75 0.03 14.57
CA SER A 142 -9.31 -0.21 14.42
C SER A 142 -8.46 1.03 14.68
N GLY A 143 -9.05 2.23 14.71
CA GLY A 143 -8.34 3.51 14.85
C GLY A 143 -7.66 3.96 13.55
N ALA A 144 -8.14 3.47 12.40
CA ALA A 144 -7.54 3.77 11.10
C ALA A 144 -7.67 5.26 10.72
N PHE A 145 -8.75 5.92 11.12
CA PHE A 145 -8.99 7.34 10.79
C PHE A 145 -8.44 8.30 11.84
N SER A 146 -8.55 7.92 13.12
CA SER A 146 -8.00 8.68 14.22
C SER A 146 -7.67 7.77 15.40
N SER A 147 -6.52 7.96 16.01
CA SER A 147 -6.09 7.17 17.15
C SER A 147 -5.20 7.98 18.08
N SER A 148 -5.33 7.71 19.40
CA SER A 148 -4.38 8.18 20.39
C SER A 148 -3.38 7.06 20.68
N ASN A 149 -2.14 7.25 20.29
CA ASN A 149 -1.09 6.23 20.40
C ASN A 149 -0.21 6.56 21.61
N TRP A 150 -0.14 5.63 22.55
CA TRP A 150 0.64 5.75 23.76
C TRP A 150 1.80 4.77 23.70
N TYR A 151 3.00 5.32 23.68
CA TYR A 151 4.22 4.55 23.57
C TYR A 151 4.97 4.56 24.90
N TYR A 152 5.22 3.40 25.45
CA TYR A 152 6.04 3.24 26.62
C TYR A 152 7.50 3.04 26.21
N ASP A 153 8.33 3.99 26.61
CA ASP A 153 9.80 3.89 26.51
C ASP A 153 10.33 3.12 27.71
N VAL A 154 10.82 1.92 27.45
CA VAL A 154 11.32 1.02 28.50
C VAL A 154 12.59 1.56 29.15
N LEU A 155 13.46 2.25 28.40
CA LEU A 155 14.75 2.75 28.89
C LEU A 155 14.56 3.99 29.76
N THR A 156 13.82 4.97 29.27
CA THR A 156 13.59 6.22 30.01
C THR A 156 12.41 6.13 30.98
N ARG A 157 11.63 5.03 30.93
CA ARG A 157 10.40 4.81 31.71
C ARG A 157 9.36 5.92 31.53
N LYS A 158 9.34 6.54 30.35
CA LYS A 158 8.40 7.60 30.00
C LYS A 158 7.32 7.08 29.06
N VAL A 159 6.14 7.70 29.12
CA VAL A 159 5.08 7.49 28.15
C VAL A 159 5.08 8.67 27.18
N ILE A 160 5.11 8.37 25.90
CA ILE A 160 5.02 9.35 24.82
C ILE A 160 3.62 9.23 24.21
N PHE A 161 2.93 10.36 24.11
CA PHE A 161 1.60 10.45 23.54
C PHE A 161 1.72 10.99 22.11
N ASN A 162 1.15 10.28 21.16
CA ASN A 162 1.03 10.75 19.79
C ASN A 162 -0.41 10.57 19.30
N ASN A 163 -1.04 11.67 18.95
CA ASN A 163 -2.38 11.70 18.42
C ASN A 163 -2.31 11.74 16.89
N PHE A 164 -2.78 10.67 16.26
CA PHE A 164 -2.84 10.54 14.81
C PHE A 164 -4.24 10.86 14.31
N LYS A 165 -4.32 11.64 13.25
CA LYS A 165 -5.52 11.88 12.46
C LYS A 165 -5.22 11.66 10.99
N PHE A 166 -6.08 10.94 10.30
CA PHE A 166 -6.02 10.80 8.85
C PHE A 166 -6.29 12.17 8.23
N ASN A 167 -5.32 12.74 7.54
CA ASN A 167 -5.41 14.09 7.01
C ASN A 167 -5.31 14.11 5.47
N LYS A 168 -5.56 15.28 4.89
CA LYS A 168 -5.51 15.51 3.43
C LYS A 168 -4.13 15.32 2.79
N ASN A 169 -3.08 15.16 3.59
CA ASN A 169 -1.72 14.96 3.07
C ASN A 169 -1.43 13.49 2.69
N ILE A 170 -2.38 12.59 2.94
CA ILE A 170 -2.26 11.20 2.51
C ILE A 170 -2.75 11.15 1.06
N GLU A 171 -1.84 10.84 0.15
CA GLU A 171 -2.16 10.71 -1.27
C GLU A 171 -2.95 9.44 -1.54
N LEU A 172 -4.13 9.60 -2.09
CA LEU A 172 -5.06 8.54 -2.42
C LEU A 172 -5.05 8.27 -3.93
N ALA A 173 -5.47 7.09 -4.34
CA ALA A 173 -5.52 6.68 -5.74
C ALA A 173 -6.45 7.54 -6.59
N ASN A 174 -7.55 7.99 -6.00
CA ASN A 174 -8.53 8.88 -6.60
C ASN A 174 -8.63 10.13 -5.73
N ASP A 175 -8.88 11.29 -6.33
CA ASP A 175 -8.72 12.60 -5.70
C ASP A 175 -9.65 12.89 -4.52
N GLU A 176 -10.47 11.93 -4.07
CA GLU A 176 -11.49 12.17 -3.09
C GLU A 176 -11.31 11.45 -1.75
N GLU A 177 -11.57 12.22 -0.70
CA GLU A 177 -11.50 11.76 0.68
C GLU A 177 -12.62 10.76 1.00
N VAL A 178 -12.23 9.53 1.31
CA VAL A 178 -13.15 8.46 1.72
C VAL A 178 -13.71 8.66 3.13
N VAL A 179 -13.16 9.61 3.89
CA VAL A 179 -13.48 9.78 5.31
C VAL A 179 -14.12 11.14 5.55
N PRO A 180 -15.41 11.17 5.90
CA PRO A 180 -16.04 12.40 6.36
C PRO A 180 -15.28 13.01 7.55
N THR A 181 -15.15 14.34 7.55
CA THR A 181 -14.38 15.11 8.54
C THR A 181 -14.82 14.81 9.97
N ASP A 182 -16.09 14.51 10.16
CA ASP A 182 -16.71 14.26 11.47
C ASP A 182 -16.22 12.97 12.16
N TYR A 183 -15.68 12.00 11.40
CA TYR A 183 -15.14 10.76 11.96
C TYR A 183 -13.67 10.85 12.41
N LYS A 184 -13.03 12.00 12.23
CA LYS A 184 -11.66 12.24 12.66
C LYS A 184 -11.59 12.75 14.11
N GLU A 185 -12.71 13.13 14.71
CA GLU A 185 -12.81 13.59 16.09
C GLU A 185 -14.08 13.06 16.77
N PRO A 186 -14.02 12.63 18.04
CA PRO A 186 -12.83 12.37 18.86
C PRO A 186 -12.01 11.15 18.40
N TYR A 187 -10.85 10.90 19.02
CA TYR A 187 -10.03 9.71 18.73
C TYR A 187 -10.83 8.44 18.99
N SER A 188 -10.95 7.63 17.95
CA SER A 188 -11.81 6.45 18.00
C SER A 188 -11.17 5.26 18.74
N ARG A 189 -9.83 5.30 18.94
CA ARG A 189 -9.11 4.23 19.63
C ARG A 189 -7.86 4.73 20.35
N ILE A 190 -7.60 4.12 21.51
CA ILE A 190 -6.31 4.23 22.22
C ILE A 190 -5.50 2.97 21.90
N ILE A 191 -4.28 3.15 21.42
CA ILE A 191 -3.34 2.08 21.09
C ILE A 191 -2.14 2.18 22.01
N LEU A 192 -1.88 1.10 22.76
CA LEU A 192 -0.73 1.01 23.66
C LEU A 192 0.34 0.14 23.01
N SER A 193 1.57 0.63 22.96
CA SER A 193 2.72 -0.14 22.48
C SER A 193 4.01 0.28 23.16
N THR A 194 5.04 -0.54 23.02
CA THR A 194 6.39 -0.22 23.48
C THR A 194 7.19 0.36 22.34
N LEU A 195 8.04 1.35 22.63
CA LEU A 195 9.01 1.85 21.67
C LEU A 195 10.15 0.85 21.48
N ASP A 196 10.51 0.62 20.23
CA ASP A 196 11.72 -0.09 19.87
C ASP A 196 12.88 0.90 19.84
N GLN A 197 13.73 0.84 20.87
CA GLN A 197 14.83 1.78 21.09
C GLN A 197 16.11 1.42 20.31
N GLY A 198 16.12 0.33 19.58
CA GLY A 198 17.31 -0.10 18.83
C GLY A 198 17.60 0.70 17.55
N THR A 199 17.05 1.90 17.40
CA THR A 199 16.97 2.61 16.12
C THR A 199 17.35 4.08 16.18
N THR A 200 18.16 4.52 17.14
CA THR A 200 18.71 5.87 17.14
C THR A 200 19.87 5.97 16.16
N VAL A 201 19.69 6.73 15.09
CA VAL A 201 20.75 7.12 14.16
C VAL A 201 21.09 8.58 14.44
N LYS A 202 22.38 8.86 14.59
CA LYS A 202 22.87 10.23 14.71
C LYS A 202 23.24 10.75 13.32
N ASP A 203 22.86 11.97 13.02
CA ASP A 203 23.34 12.67 11.83
C ASP A 203 24.83 13.05 11.96
N ALA A 204 25.38 13.72 10.93
CA ALA A 204 26.76 14.17 10.91
C ALA A 204 27.09 15.15 12.05
N ASP A 205 26.07 15.84 12.57
CA ASP A 205 26.19 16.80 13.67
C ASP A 205 25.96 16.16 15.05
N GLY A 206 25.73 14.84 15.08
CA GLY A 206 25.49 14.07 16.31
C GLY A 206 24.09 14.20 16.89
N VAL A 207 23.17 14.76 16.15
CA VAL A 207 21.76 14.89 16.53
C VAL A 207 21.00 13.60 16.20
N ASP A 208 20.18 13.12 17.14
CA ASP A 208 19.35 11.92 16.91
C ASP A 208 18.27 12.20 15.84
N THR A 209 18.47 11.67 14.64
CA THR A 209 17.55 11.86 13.51
C THR A 209 16.35 10.92 13.56
N ASN A 210 16.48 9.80 14.25
CA ASN A 210 15.42 8.81 14.45
C ASN A 210 15.06 8.74 15.94
N THR A 211 14.46 9.81 16.44
CA THR A 211 13.97 9.78 17.82
C THR A 211 12.85 8.74 17.97
N PRO A 212 12.72 8.11 19.13
CA PRO A 212 11.59 7.22 19.42
C PRO A 212 10.24 7.86 19.16
N GLN A 213 10.14 9.16 19.34
CA GLN A 213 8.93 9.95 19.09
C GLN A 213 8.56 9.95 17.60
N ARG A 214 9.55 10.06 16.70
CA ARG A 214 9.32 10.05 15.26
C ARG A 214 8.84 8.67 14.79
N GLN A 215 9.38 7.58 15.34
CA GLN A 215 8.89 6.23 15.05
C GLN A 215 7.43 6.02 15.45
N ALA A 216 7.01 6.62 16.57
CA ALA A 216 5.64 6.58 17.02
C ALA A 216 4.67 7.18 15.99
N GLU A 217 5.05 8.29 15.35
CA GLU A 217 4.25 8.93 14.30
C GLU A 217 4.10 8.03 13.09
N PHE A 218 5.20 7.48 12.60
CA PHE A 218 5.21 6.65 11.40
C PHE A 218 4.43 5.35 11.54
N GLN A 219 4.46 4.73 12.71
CA GLN A 219 3.72 3.50 12.96
C GLN A 219 2.20 3.71 12.85
N ALA A 220 1.70 4.82 13.37
CA ALA A 220 0.29 5.19 13.26
C ALA A 220 -0.10 5.46 11.80
N GLN A 221 0.72 6.21 11.07
CA GLN A 221 0.52 6.48 9.64
C GLN A 221 0.51 5.20 8.81
N ALA A 222 1.49 4.32 8.98
CA ALA A 222 1.56 3.06 8.26
C ALA A 222 0.32 2.18 8.53
N SER A 223 -0.12 2.09 9.78
CA SER A 223 -1.32 1.33 10.14
C SER A 223 -2.57 1.89 9.47
N ALA A 224 -2.71 3.20 9.44
CA ALA A 224 -3.80 3.88 8.75
C ALA A 224 -3.74 3.65 7.24
N ARG A 225 -2.55 3.76 6.64
CA ARG A 225 -2.33 3.58 5.20
C ARG A 225 -2.66 2.15 4.74
N TYR A 226 -2.21 1.13 5.48
CA TYR A 226 -2.58 -0.25 5.18
C TYR A 226 -4.09 -0.50 5.34
N SER A 227 -4.73 0.12 6.33
CA SER A 227 -6.18 0.03 6.50
C SER A 227 -6.94 0.72 5.37
N ALA A 228 -6.44 1.87 4.90
CA ALA A 228 -7.04 2.59 3.77
C ALA A 228 -6.93 1.79 2.47
N MET A 229 -5.79 1.15 2.19
CA MET A 229 -5.56 0.37 0.98
C MET A 229 -6.62 -0.72 0.74
N TYR A 230 -7.20 -1.27 1.80
CA TYR A 230 -8.26 -2.27 1.73
C TYR A 230 -9.65 -1.67 1.96
N SER A 231 -9.89 -0.43 1.51
CA SER A 231 -11.22 0.20 1.61
C SER A 231 -12.23 -0.49 0.74
N GLN A 232 -11.81 -0.96 -0.42
CA GLN A 232 -12.65 -1.72 -1.32
C GLN A 232 -11.86 -2.87 -1.93
N ILE A 233 -12.48 -4.04 -1.97
CA ILE A 233 -11.92 -5.25 -2.58
C ILE A 233 -12.90 -5.71 -3.66
N LEU A 234 -12.40 -5.76 -4.89
CA LEU A 234 -13.16 -6.13 -6.08
C LEU A 234 -12.51 -7.31 -6.77
N ASP A 235 -13.24 -8.40 -6.98
CA ASP A 235 -12.80 -9.49 -7.83
C ASP A 235 -13.47 -9.38 -9.20
N ILE A 236 -12.67 -9.51 -10.26
CA ILE A 236 -13.12 -9.53 -11.64
C ILE A 236 -12.42 -10.63 -12.41
N THR A 237 -13.04 -11.04 -13.50
CA THR A 237 -12.44 -11.93 -14.49
C THR A 237 -12.28 -11.19 -15.80
N VAL A 238 -11.08 -11.23 -16.36
CA VAL A 238 -10.73 -10.57 -17.63
C VAL A 238 -10.20 -11.60 -18.62
N PRO A 239 -10.27 -11.33 -19.93
CA PRO A 239 -9.60 -12.16 -20.93
C PRO A 239 -8.12 -12.33 -20.58
N MET A 240 -7.54 -13.47 -20.99
CA MET A 240 -6.17 -13.82 -20.66
C MET A 240 -5.20 -12.69 -20.99
N ASN A 241 -4.51 -12.20 -19.97
CA ASN A 241 -3.48 -11.17 -20.12
C ASN A 241 -2.26 -11.51 -19.26
N LEU A 242 -1.23 -12.07 -19.90
CA LEU A 242 0.01 -12.49 -19.25
C LEU A 242 0.97 -11.34 -18.91
N SER A 243 0.66 -10.12 -19.32
CA SER A 243 1.48 -8.94 -18.99
C SER A 243 1.17 -8.37 -17.61
N LEU A 244 0.01 -8.69 -17.04
CA LEU A 244 -0.39 -8.21 -15.71
C LEU A 244 0.45 -8.81 -14.60
N ARG A 245 0.67 -8.02 -13.55
CA ARG A 245 1.43 -8.38 -12.34
C ARG A 245 0.72 -7.88 -11.10
N ALA A 246 0.96 -8.54 -9.98
CA ALA A 246 0.63 -7.97 -8.68
C ALA A 246 1.38 -6.63 -8.49
N GLY A 247 0.69 -5.64 -7.94
CA GLY A 247 1.19 -4.28 -7.78
C GLY A 247 0.97 -3.36 -8.98
N HIS A 248 0.56 -3.87 -10.15
CA HIS A 248 0.14 -2.99 -11.25
C HIS A 248 -1.16 -2.27 -10.93
N VAL A 249 -1.29 -1.05 -11.43
CA VAL A 249 -2.50 -0.24 -11.37
C VAL A 249 -3.26 -0.38 -12.67
N ILE A 250 -4.55 -0.65 -12.57
CA ILE A 250 -5.48 -0.73 -13.70
C ILE A 250 -6.66 0.20 -13.45
N ASP A 251 -7.30 0.65 -14.52
CA ASP A 251 -8.53 1.41 -14.45
C ASP A 251 -9.73 0.50 -14.76
N VAL A 252 -10.74 0.52 -13.89
CA VAL A 252 -11.96 -0.27 -14.07
C VAL A 252 -13.14 0.66 -14.20
N LYS A 253 -13.93 0.50 -15.27
CA LYS A 253 -15.07 1.34 -15.60
C LYS A 253 -16.38 0.58 -15.42
N PHE A 254 -17.20 1.06 -14.51
CA PHE A 254 -18.55 0.55 -14.29
C PHE A 254 -19.60 1.47 -14.94
N PRO A 255 -20.66 0.92 -15.53
CA PRO A 255 -21.77 1.72 -16.02
C PRO A 255 -22.49 2.39 -14.85
N ASP A 256 -22.90 3.63 -15.03
CA ASP A 256 -23.76 4.30 -14.06
C ASP A 256 -25.21 3.84 -14.28
N LEU A 257 -25.71 3.09 -13.32
CA LEU A 257 -27.08 2.57 -13.34
C LEU A 257 -28.14 3.66 -13.07
N ASN A 258 -27.74 4.79 -12.50
CA ASN A 258 -28.67 5.87 -12.14
C ASN A 258 -29.07 6.72 -13.36
N THR A 259 -28.20 6.87 -14.33
CA THR A 259 -28.46 7.68 -15.53
C THR A 259 -29.30 6.95 -16.58
N GLY A 260 -29.45 5.62 -16.46
CA GLY A 260 -30.13 4.78 -17.45
C GLY A 260 -29.43 4.73 -18.82
N LYS A 261 -28.23 5.31 -18.93
CA LYS A 261 -27.39 5.32 -20.13
C LYS A 261 -26.17 4.43 -19.89
N PRO A 262 -26.09 3.25 -20.54
CA PRO A 262 -24.93 2.34 -20.37
C PRO A 262 -23.60 2.95 -20.83
N GLU A 263 -23.65 4.08 -21.51
CA GLU A 263 -22.46 4.81 -22.02
C GLU A 263 -21.84 5.71 -20.94
N ASP A 264 -22.63 6.06 -19.92
CA ASP A 264 -22.15 6.83 -18.79
C ASP A 264 -21.44 5.90 -17.81
N LYS A 265 -20.12 6.08 -17.66
CA LYS A 265 -19.24 5.22 -16.84
C LYS A 265 -18.80 5.90 -15.54
N ASN A 266 -19.63 6.80 -15.07
CA ASN A 266 -19.35 7.62 -13.89
C ASN A 266 -19.84 6.98 -12.57
N SER A 267 -19.87 5.65 -12.49
CA SER A 267 -20.21 4.98 -11.23
C SER A 267 -19.13 5.24 -10.16
N PRO A 268 -19.48 5.41 -8.88
CA PRO A 268 -18.54 5.53 -7.78
C PRO A 268 -17.54 4.36 -7.66
N GLU A 269 -17.89 3.19 -8.19
CA GLU A 269 -17.03 2.02 -8.26
C GLU A 269 -15.98 2.12 -9.38
N SER A 270 -16.14 3.03 -10.33
CA SER A 270 -15.15 3.28 -11.40
C SER A 270 -13.89 3.92 -10.84
N GLY A 271 -12.75 3.68 -11.49
CA GLY A 271 -11.48 4.33 -11.14
C GLY A 271 -10.30 3.38 -11.05
N LYS A 272 -9.23 3.89 -10.45
CA LYS A 272 -7.96 3.18 -10.32
C LYS A 272 -8.00 2.13 -9.22
N TYR A 273 -7.50 0.94 -9.56
CA TYR A 273 -7.32 -0.19 -8.64
C TYR A 273 -5.92 -0.78 -8.78
N MET A 274 -5.36 -1.23 -7.67
CA MET A 274 -4.13 -2.01 -7.66
C MET A 274 -4.46 -3.50 -7.67
N ILE A 275 -3.73 -4.28 -8.46
CA ILE A 275 -3.84 -5.73 -8.49
C ILE A 275 -3.15 -6.30 -7.25
N ALA A 276 -3.94 -6.82 -6.31
CA ALA A 276 -3.44 -7.48 -5.11
C ALA A 276 -3.11 -8.96 -5.35
N LYS A 277 -3.92 -9.63 -6.18
CA LYS A 277 -3.73 -11.04 -6.55
C LYS A 277 -4.18 -11.24 -7.99
N LEU A 278 -3.55 -12.18 -8.66
CA LEU A 278 -3.97 -12.62 -9.98
C LEU A 278 -3.79 -14.14 -10.13
N SER A 279 -4.63 -14.76 -10.95
CA SER A 279 -4.53 -16.16 -11.35
C SER A 279 -4.84 -16.29 -12.84
N HIS A 280 -4.04 -17.10 -13.52
CA HIS A 280 -4.30 -17.42 -14.93
C HIS A 280 -4.88 -18.82 -15.02
N GLU A 281 -6.02 -18.98 -15.69
CA GLU A 281 -6.65 -20.25 -15.93
C GLU A 281 -6.58 -20.60 -17.43
N PHE A 282 -5.98 -21.75 -17.73
CA PHE A 282 -5.78 -22.25 -19.08
C PHE A 282 -6.63 -23.50 -19.35
N GLY A 283 -7.03 -23.66 -20.59
CA GLY A 283 -7.73 -24.86 -21.02
C GLY A 283 -9.17 -24.96 -20.51
N ASN A 284 -9.77 -23.87 -20.08
CA ASN A 284 -11.18 -23.84 -19.71
C ASN A 284 -12.07 -23.91 -20.97
N PRO A 285 -13.15 -24.74 -20.98
CA PRO A 285 -14.09 -24.79 -22.12
C PRO A 285 -14.71 -23.45 -22.51
N LYS A 286 -14.71 -22.48 -21.60
CA LYS A 286 -15.23 -21.12 -21.84
C LYS A 286 -14.16 -20.13 -22.32
N GLY A 287 -12.95 -20.61 -22.61
CA GLY A 287 -11.79 -19.81 -22.99
C GLY A 287 -10.83 -19.57 -21.83
N ASP A 288 -9.63 -19.15 -22.15
CA ASP A 288 -8.60 -18.83 -21.17
C ASP A 288 -8.86 -17.45 -20.56
N PHE A 289 -8.69 -17.32 -19.26
CA PHE A 289 -8.97 -16.05 -18.57
C PHE A 289 -7.99 -15.79 -17.41
N THR A 290 -7.96 -14.52 -16.98
CA THR A 290 -7.23 -14.06 -15.81
C THR A 290 -8.22 -13.58 -14.75
N GLY A 291 -8.21 -14.22 -13.58
CA GLY A 291 -8.92 -13.75 -12.39
C GLY A 291 -8.06 -12.71 -11.66
N LEU A 292 -8.64 -11.57 -11.33
CA LEU A 292 -7.99 -10.47 -10.64
C LEU A 292 -8.69 -10.19 -9.31
N SER A 293 -7.94 -10.03 -8.24
CA SER A 293 -8.40 -9.45 -6.98
C SER A 293 -7.78 -8.08 -6.83
N LEU A 294 -8.61 -7.07 -6.83
CA LEU A 294 -8.26 -5.66 -6.90
C LEU A 294 -8.54 -4.98 -5.57
N VAL A 295 -7.70 -4.01 -5.22
CA VAL A 295 -7.87 -3.19 -4.03
C VAL A 295 -7.72 -1.71 -4.37
N ARG A 296 -8.45 -0.87 -3.64
CA ARG A 296 -8.26 0.58 -3.71
C ARG A 296 -8.54 1.24 -2.36
N ASP A 297 -8.01 2.43 -2.20
CA ASP A 297 -8.03 3.20 -0.96
C ASP A 297 -9.06 4.34 -0.94
N SER A 298 -9.65 4.67 -2.07
CA SER A 298 -10.55 5.81 -2.24
C SER A 298 -11.61 5.56 -3.30
N PHE A 299 -12.69 6.31 -3.26
CA PHE A 299 -13.76 6.30 -4.24
C PHE A 299 -13.67 7.51 -5.17
N THR A 300 -14.23 7.40 -6.36
CA THR A 300 -14.48 8.55 -7.22
C THR A 300 -15.90 9.04 -6.93
N ILE A 301 -16.07 10.28 -6.42
CA ILE A 301 -17.38 10.91 -6.34
C ILE A 301 -17.49 11.78 -7.60
N ASN A 302 -18.43 11.47 -8.44
CA ASN A 302 -18.78 12.34 -9.55
C ASN A 302 -19.81 13.34 -9.06
N GLU A 303 -19.48 14.62 -9.08
CA GLU A 303 -20.41 15.71 -8.85
C GLU A 303 -21.47 15.80 -9.96
#